data_440c9641ef47f157ca2a200864f5c46b
#
_entry.id   440c9641ef47f157ca2a200864f5c46b
#
_cell.length_a   1.000
_cell.length_b   1.000
_cell.length_c   1.000
_cell.angle_alpha   90.00
_cell.angle_beta   90.00
_cell.angle_gamma   90.00
#
_symmetry.space_group_name_H-M   'P 1'
#
loop_
_entity.id
_entity.type
_entity.pdbx_description
1 polymer ?
#
loop_
_entity_poly.entity_id
_entity_poly.type
_entity_poly.pdbx_seq_one_letter_code
_entity_poly.pdbx_strand_id
1 'polypeptide(L)'
;MTTFDKREEGFEKKFALDEEHKFKAEARRNKLLGQLIAEKLGMSGEAAAAYAKEVVAAVFEGDGDVLHKVLRDIRAKGVVLTEEDLRARMDQLMAQAVAEVKAGT
;
A
#
# COMPACT_ATOMS: atom_id res chain seq x y z
N MET A 1 -14.79 -28.25 -15.43
CA MET A 1 -13.78 -27.33 -14.93
C MET A 1 -12.47 -27.51 -15.64
N THR A 2 -11.88 -26.48 -16.00
CA THR A 2 -10.67 -26.52 -16.77
C THR A 2 -9.45 -26.36 -15.88
N THR A 3 -8.29 -26.67 -16.41
CA THR A 3 -7.01 -26.46 -15.74
C THR A 3 -6.83 -24.99 -15.42
N PHE A 4 -7.36 -24.14 -16.26
CA PHE A 4 -7.30 -22.70 -16.08
C PHE A 4 -7.96 -22.28 -14.76
N ASP A 5 -9.15 -22.80 -14.49
CA ASP A 5 -9.86 -22.47 -13.26
C ASP A 5 -9.11 -22.95 -12.02
N LYS A 6 -8.51 -24.11 -12.09
CA LYS A 6 -7.71 -24.63 -10.98
C LYS A 6 -6.49 -23.77 -10.74
N ARG A 7 -5.90 -23.24 -11.80
CA ARG A 7 -4.75 -22.36 -11.68
C ARG A 7 -5.13 -21.05 -11.00
N GLU A 8 -6.27 -20.50 -11.37
CA GLU A 8 -6.80 -19.30 -10.72
C GLU A 8 -7.06 -19.53 -9.25
N GLU A 9 -7.69 -20.66 -8.95
CA GLU A 9 -7.97 -21.02 -7.57
C GLU A 9 -6.69 -21.11 -6.75
N GLY A 10 -5.68 -21.77 -7.30
CA GLY A 10 -4.40 -21.89 -6.63
C GLY A 10 -3.71 -20.55 -6.40
N PHE A 11 -3.81 -19.67 -7.38
CA PHE A 11 -3.26 -18.34 -7.26
C PHE A 11 -3.98 -17.55 -6.18
N GLU A 12 -5.31 -17.60 -6.18
CA GLU A 12 -6.11 -16.92 -5.19
C GLU A 12 -5.80 -17.43 -3.78
N LYS A 13 -5.67 -18.73 -3.61
CA LYS A 13 -5.34 -19.30 -2.31
C LYS A 13 -4.01 -18.82 -1.79
N LYS A 14 -3.05 -18.60 -2.67
CA LYS A 14 -1.74 -18.13 -2.29
C LYS A 14 -1.81 -16.72 -1.69
N PHE A 15 -2.67 -15.89 -2.25
CA PHE A 15 -2.84 -14.50 -1.81
C PHE A 15 -4.15 -14.27 -1.07
N ALA A 16 -5.00 -15.30 -0.99
CA ALA A 16 -6.28 -15.15 -0.35
C ALA A 16 -6.11 -14.99 1.15
N LEU A 17 -6.75 -13.97 1.66
CA LEU A 17 -6.81 -13.69 3.07
C LEU A 17 -8.28 -13.49 3.39
N ASP A 18 -8.68 -13.79 4.62
CA ASP A 18 -10.02 -13.42 5.03
C ASP A 18 -10.09 -11.89 5.09
N GLU A 19 -11.27 -11.33 5.23
CA GLU A 19 -11.46 -9.90 5.18
C GLU A 19 -10.68 -9.15 6.25
N GLU A 20 -10.56 -9.73 7.43
CA GLU A 20 -9.81 -9.12 8.51
C GLU A 20 -8.33 -9.01 8.16
N HIS A 21 -7.75 -10.10 7.68
CA HIS A 21 -6.33 -10.10 7.30
C HIS A 21 -6.07 -9.22 6.09
N LYS A 22 -7.01 -9.20 5.15
CA LYS A 22 -6.91 -8.34 3.98
C LYS A 22 -6.90 -6.87 4.40
N PHE A 23 -7.77 -6.51 5.31
CA PHE A 23 -7.83 -5.15 5.83
C PHE A 23 -6.52 -4.79 6.53
N LYS A 24 -5.99 -5.70 7.32
CA LYS A 24 -4.71 -5.50 8.01
C LYS A 24 -3.57 -5.33 7.02
N ALA A 25 -3.56 -6.13 5.95
CA ALA A 25 -2.52 -6.05 4.94
C ALA A 25 -2.57 -4.71 4.21
N GLU A 26 -3.77 -4.25 3.86
CA GLU A 26 -3.93 -2.96 3.20
C GLU A 26 -3.49 -1.81 4.10
N ALA A 27 -3.87 -1.83 5.36
CA ALA A 27 -3.46 -0.81 6.31
C ALA A 27 -1.94 -0.81 6.49
N ARG A 28 -1.34 -1.97 6.58
CA ARG A 28 0.11 -2.11 6.70
C ARG A 28 0.82 -1.61 5.45
N ARG A 29 0.30 -1.98 4.26
CA ARG A 29 0.83 -1.47 3.01
C ARG A 29 0.81 0.05 2.98
N ASN A 30 -0.29 0.64 3.39
CA ASN A 30 -0.45 2.09 3.37
C ASN A 30 0.49 2.77 4.38
N LYS A 31 0.71 2.15 5.52
CA LYS A 31 1.67 2.66 6.50
C LYS A 31 3.09 2.62 5.95
N LEU A 32 3.47 1.49 5.34
CA LEU A 32 4.79 1.34 4.74
C LEU A 32 4.99 2.35 3.61
N LEU A 33 3.97 2.52 2.78
CA LEU A 33 4.00 3.49 1.71
C LEU A 33 4.17 4.91 2.26
N GLY A 34 3.40 5.24 3.28
CA GLY A 34 3.50 6.55 3.91
C GLY A 34 4.88 6.83 4.45
N GLN A 35 5.51 5.84 5.06
CA GLN A 35 6.88 5.98 5.57
C GLN A 35 7.88 6.21 4.45
N LEU A 36 7.75 5.45 3.36
CA LEU A 36 8.61 5.59 2.20
C LEU A 36 8.47 6.97 1.56
N ILE A 37 7.24 7.40 1.35
CA ILE A 37 6.98 8.70 0.72
C ILE A 37 7.41 9.84 1.63
N ALA A 38 7.21 9.70 2.94
CA ALA A 38 7.66 10.71 3.89
C ALA A 38 9.16 10.98 3.75
N GLU A 39 9.95 9.91 3.59
CA GLU A 39 11.39 10.05 3.36
C GLU A 39 11.67 10.87 2.10
N LYS A 40 10.94 10.57 1.03
CA LYS A 40 11.10 11.28 -0.24
C LYS A 40 10.69 12.75 -0.13
N LEU A 41 9.76 13.04 0.77
CA LEU A 41 9.31 14.40 1.03
C LEU A 41 10.22 15.15 2.03
N GLY A 42 11.26 14.50 2.52
CA GLY A 42 12.18 15.10 3.46
C GLY A 42 11.69 15.12 4.90
N MET A 43 10.71 14.31 5.21
CA MET A 43 10.17 14.22 6.56
C MET A 43 10.90 13.18 7.38
N SER A 44 10.93 13.38 8.70
CA SER A 44 11.50 12.41 9.62
C SER A 44 10.76 12.52 10.96
N GLY A 45 11.01 11.54 11.84
CA GLY A 45 10.45 11.55 13.18
C GLY A 45 8.92 11.63 13.19
N GLU A 46 8.41 12.53 14.00
CA GLU A 46 6.95 12.66 14.17
C GLU A 46 6.24 13.11 12.90
N ALA A 47 6.89 13.94 12.08
CA ALA A 47 6.29 14.37 10.83
C ALA A 47 6.08 13.20 9.89
N ALA A 48 7.07 12.31 9.80
CA ALA A 48 6.96 11.11 8.97
C ALA A 48 5.87 10.18 9.49
N ALA A 49 5.81 10.02 10.81
CA ALA A 49 4.77 9.16 11.42
C ALA A 49 3.37 9.74 11.18
N ALA A 50 3.23 11.05 11.28
CA ALA A 50 1.96 11.71 11.01
C ALA A 50 1.55 11.55 9.56
N TYR A 51 2.51 11.69 8.65
CA TYR A 51 2.22 11.50 7.23
C TYR A 51 1.76 10.07 6.93
N ALA A 52 2.43 9.08 7.53
CA ALA A 52 2.02 7.68 7.35
C ALA A 52 0.59 7.46 7.81
N LYS A 53 0.19 8.09 8.91
CA LYS A 53 -1.20 8.00 9.40
C LYS A 53 -2.17 8.64 8.40
N GLU A 54 -1.80 9.74 7.78
CA GLU A 54 -2.63 10.37 6.75
C GLU A 54 -2.84 9.44 5.57
N VAL A 55 -1.79 8.73 5.15
CA VAL A 55 -1.90 7.79 4.03
C VAL A 55 -2.84 6.64 4.39
N VAL A 56 -2.72 6.11 5.60
CA VAL A 56 -3.63 5.05 6.07
C VAL A 56 -5.07 5.56 6.08
N ALA A 57 -5.28 6.77 6.57
CA ALA A 57 -6.62 7.34 6.69
C ALA A 57 -7.23 7.70 5.32
N ALA A 58 -6.42 7.89 4.30
CA ALA A 58 -6.90 8.29 2.98
C ALA A 58 -7.91 7.29 2.40
N VAL A 59 -7.82 6.03 2.81
CA VAL A 59 -8.76 4.99 2.37
C VAL A 59 -10.19 5.34 2.76
N PHE A 60 -10.37 6.07 3.84
CA PHE A 60 -11.69 6.40 4.37
C PHE A 60 -12.20 7.75 3.90
N GLU A 61 -11.41 8.47 3.12
CA GLU A 61 -11.79 9.77 2.62
C GLU A 61 -12.34 9.64 1.21
N GLY A 62 -13.25 10.50 0.88
CA GLY A 62 -13.83 10.67 -0.44
C GLY A 62 -13.59 9.55 -1.45
N ASP A 63 -12.53 9.62 -2.16
CA ASP A 63 -12.21 8.68 -3.24
C ASP A 63 -11.60 7.39 -2.76
N GLY A 64 -11.16 7.35 -1.51
CA GLY A 64 -10.47 6.19 -0.99
C GLY A 64 -9.19 5.90 -1.75
N ASP A 65 -8.65 6.87 -2.42
CA ASP A 65 -7.58 6.66 -3.38
C ASP A 65 -6.24 7.14 -2.84
N VAL A 66 -5.53 6.18 -2.26
CA VAL A 66 -4.20 6.41 -1.71
C VAL A 66 -3.24 6.88 -2.81
N LEU A 67 -3.37 6.31 -4.00
CA LEU A 67 -2.51 6.66 -5.13
C LEU A 67 -2.60 8.16 -5.45
N HIS A 68 -3.82 8.66 -5.58
CA HIS A 68 -4.02 10.07 -5.93
C HIS A 68 -3.53 11.02 -4.84
N LYS A 69 -3.77 10.65 -3.57
CA LYS A 69 -3.26 11.45 -2.46
C LYS A 69 -1.75 11.56 -2.50
N VAL A 70 -1.08 10.44 -2.65
CA VAL A 70 0.39 10.40 -2.65
C VAL A 70 0.94 11.15 -3.86
N LEU A 71 0.35 10.94 -5.04
CA LEU A 71 0.77 11.65 -6.24
C LEU A 71 0.67 13.16 -6.06
N ARG A 72 -0.43 13.61 -5.50
CA ARG A 72 -0.63 15.04 -5.25
C ARG A 72 0.44 15.59 -4.33
N ASP A 73 0.74 14.85 -3.27
CA ASP A 73 1.72 15.29 -2.27
C ASP A 73 3.14 15.34 -2.83
N ILE A 74 3.54 14.32 -3.59
CA ILE A 74 4.89 14.30 -4.15
C ILE A 74 5.05 15.36 -5.26
N ARG A 75 4.01 15.60 -6.03
CA ARG A 75 4.04 16.65 -7.06
C ARG A 75 4.14 18.03 -6.44
N ALA A 76 3.45 18.24 -5.33
CA ALA A 76 3.49 19.51 -4.62
C ALA A 76 4.89 19.82 -4.09
N LYS A 77 5.68 18.80 -3.80
CA LYS A 77 7.06 18.97 -3.31
C LYS A 77 8.08 18.90 -4.43
N GLY A 78 7.64 18.73 -5.67
CA GLY A 78 8.56 18.66 -6.79
C GLY A 78 9.35 17.35 -6.86
N VAL A 79 8.91 16.31 -6.16
CA VAL A 79 9.55 15.01 -6.23
C VAL A 79 9.18 14.34 -7.55
N VAL A 80 10.19 13.85 -8.27
CA VAL A 80 9.97 13.21 -9.56
C VAL A 80 9.74 11.72 -9.35
N LEU A 81 8.47 11.32 -9.44
CA LEU A 81 8.08 9.93 -9.33
C LEU A 81 6.84 9.77 -10.18
N THR A 82 6.87 8.85 -11.14
CA THR A 82 5.73 8.66 -12.04
C THR A 82 4.64 7.83 -11.36
N GLU A 83 3.43 7.92 -11.91
CA GLU A 83 2.34 7.09 -11.42
C GLU A 83 2.69 5.61 -11.55
N GLU A 84 3.35 5.23 -12.66
CA GLU A 84 3.76 3.83 -12.86
C GLU A 84 4.74 3.36 -11.80
N ASP A 85 5.72 4.21 -11.48
CA ASP A 85 6.70 3.89 -10.43
C ASP A 85 6.00 3.74 -9.08
N LEU A 86 5.06 4.61 -8.80
CA LEU A 86 4.32 4.56 -7.55
C LEU A 86 3.48 3.29 -7.47
N ARG A 87 2.80 2.92 -8.55
CA ARG A 87 2.00 1.70 -8.58
C ARG A 87 2.87 0.46 -8.37
N ALA A 88 4.03 0.43 -9.01
CA ALA A 88 4.96 -0.69 -8.83
C ALA A 88 5.43 -0.79 -7.37
N ARG A 89 5.70 0.33 -6.76
CA ARG A 89 6.12 0.36 -5.37
C ARG A 89 5.00 -0.10 -4.44
N MET A 90 3.77 0.34 -4.72
CA MET A 90 2.61 -0.08 -3.95
C MET A 90 2.40 -1.59 -4.05
N ASP A 91 2.60 -2.18 -5.22
CA ASP A 91 2.48 -3.62 -5.40
C ASP A 91 3.54 -4.37 -4.60
N GLN A 92 4.77 -3.89 -4.61
CA GLN A 92 5.86 -4.48 -3.84
C GLN A 92 5.57 -4.43 -2.35
N LEU A 93 5.08 -3.29 -1.89
CA LEU A 93 4.75 -3.11 -0.48
C LEU A 93 3.55 -3.96 -0.08
N MET A 94 2.60 -4.16 -1.00
CA MET A 94 1.46 -5.03 -0.70
C MET A 94 1.93 -6.48 -0.52
N ALA A 95 2.81 -6.96 -1.37
CA ALA A 95 3.37 -8.30 -1.22
C ALA A 95 4.08 -8.45 0.13
N GLN A 96 4.84 -7.45 0.51
CA GLN A 96 5.52 -7.44 1.81
C GLN A 96 4.51 -7.44 2.95
N ALA A 97 3.49 -6.59 2.85
CA ALA A 97 2.47 -6.49 3.89
C ALA A 97 1.71 -7.81 4.07
N VAL A 98 1.35 -8.45 2.97
CA VAL A 98 0.66 -9.75 3.02
C VAL A 98 1.54 -10.78 3.71
N ALA A 99 2.82 -10.83 3.35
CA ALA A 99 3.75 -11.77 3.97
C ALA A 99 3.87 -11.54 5.47
N GLU A 100 3.95 -10.28 5.89
CA GLU A 100 4.06 -9.93 7.30
C GLU A 100 2.80 -10.29 8.07
N VAL A 101 1.64 -10.03 7.50
CA VAL A 101 0.37 -10.38 8.14
C VAL A 101 0.25 -11.91 8.29
N LYS A 102 0.63 -12.65 7.26
CA LYS A 102 0.61 -14.12 7.33
C LYS A 102 1.58 -14.68 8.36
N ALA A 103 2.70 -13.99 8.55
CA ALA A 103 3.70 -14.40 9.54
C ALA A 103 3.28 -14.02 10.96
N GLY A 104 2.19 -13.28 11.13
CA GLY A 104 1.71 -12.88 12.43
C GLY A 104 2.43 -11.67 13.03
N THR A 105 3.11 -10.90 12.20
CA THR A 105 3.79 -9.69 12.65
C THR A 105 3.01 -8.40 12.29
#